data_904197739e006d0c9412458b7f16bb12
#
_entry.id   904197739e006d0c9412458b7f16bb12
#
_cell.length_a   1.000
_cell.length_b   1.000
_cell.length_c   1.000
_cell.angle_alpha   90.00
_cell.angle_beta   90.00
_cell.angle_gamma   90.00
#
_symmetry.space_group_name_H-M   'P 1'
#
loop_
_entity.id
_entity.type
_entity.pdbx_description
1 polymer ?
#
loop_
_entity_poly.entity_id
_entity_poly.type
_entity_poly.pdbx_seq_one_letter_code
_entity_poly.pdbx_strand_id
1 'polypeptide(L)'
;FMMQLCTEARHLEVQIVGDEHGNAVAFNGRDCSTQRRFQKIFEEGPPIIAKPHIFREMEKAAQRLTQNIGYIGAGTVEYLYNAATDKYFFLELNPRLQVEHPVTEGITGVNMPATQLQVAMGIPLHRMPDVRRFYGRDVDGTDTIDFLEEEYKPIENHVIAARITAENPDEGFKPTSGGIERVHFQSTPTVWGYFSVGANGGV
;
A
#
# COMPACT_ATOMS: atom_id res chain seq x y z
N PHE A 1 -18.10 5.60 -22.58
CA PHE A 1 -18.74 6.15 -21.38
C PHE A 1 -18.06 7.44 -20.97
N MET A 2 -18.77 8.29 -20.24
CA MET A 2 -18.25 9.57 -19.76
C MET A 2 -17.81 9.43 -18.31
N MET A 3 -16.68 10.05 -17.96
CA MET A 3 -16.18 10.13 -16.59
C MET A 3 -15.93 11.61 -16.23
N GLN A 4 -16.01 11.93 -14.95
CA GLN A 4 -15.63 13.24 -14.48
C GLN A 4 -14.11 13.38 -14.51
N LEU A 5 -13.60 14.47 -15.09
CA LEU A 5 -12.20 14.82 -15.01
C LEU A 5 -11.89 15.38 -13.62
N CYS A 6 -10.92 14.78 -12.92
CA CYS A 6 -10.38 15.30 -11.69
C CYS A 6 -9.07 16.02 -12.00
N THR A 7 -9.08 17.36 -11.91
CA THR A 7 -7.87 18.19 -12.05
C THR A 7 -7.18 18.31 -10.69
N GLU A 8 -5.87 18.54 -10.69
CA GLU A 8 -5.07 18.72 -9.46
C GLU A 8 -5.21 17.56 -8.46
N ALA A 9 -5.39 16.35 -8.99
CA ALA A 9 -5.54 15.15 -8.18
C ALA A 9 -4.19 14.61 -7.69
N ARG A 10 -4.19 14.15 -6.44
CA ARG A 10 -3.16 13.27 -5.88
C ARG A 10 -3.65 11.83 -6.02
N HIS A 11 -2.72 10.93 -6.31
CA HIS A 11 -3.00 9.49 -6.36
C HIS A 11 -2.71 8.90 -4.99
N LEU A 12 -3.76 8.70 -4.19
CA LEU A 12 -3.66 8.08 -2.88
C LEU A 12 -4.23 6.67 -2.95
N GLU A 13 -3.70 5.80 -2.12
CA GLU A 13 -4.16 4.42 -2.07
C GLU A 13 -4.23 3.89 -0.63
N VAL A 14 -5.15 2.96 -0.41
CA VAL A 14 -5.36 2.28 0.87
C VAL A 14 -5.00 0.82 0.72
N GLN A 15 -4.09 0.32 1.56
CA GLN A 15 -3.78 -1.10 1.63
C GLN A 15 -4.88 -1.84 2.38
N ILE A 16 -5.49 -2.81 1.73
CA ILE A 16 -6.53 -3.64 2.34
C ILE A 16 -6.12 -5.11 2.41
N VAL A 17 -6.70 -5.81 3.36
CA VAL A 17 -6.73 -7.28 3.39
C VAL A 17 -8.12 -7.72 3.82
N GLY A 18 -8.70 -8.65 3.06
CA GLY A 18 -9.94 -9.33 3.41
C GLY A 18 -9.69 -10.79 3.79
N ASP A 19 -10.51 -11.35 4.68
CA ASP A 19 -10.50 -12.78 5.02
C ASP A 19 -11.77 -13.50 4.55
N GLU A 20 -11.77 -14.82 4.64
CA GLU A 20 -12.94 -15.64 4.26
C GLU A 20 -14.11 -15.58 5.27
N HIS A 21 -13.88 -14.89 6.41
CA HIS A 21 -14.85 -14.74 7.49
C HIS A 21 -15.66 -13.43 7.37
N GLY A 22 -15.46 -12.67 6.27
CA GLY A 22 -16.16 -11.42 6.00
C GLY A 22 -15.52 -10.19 6.68
N ASN A 23 -14.34 -10.34 7.27
CA ASN A 23 -13.61 -9.21 7.81
C ASN A 23 -12.75 -8.53 6.74
N ALA A 24 -12.59 -7.22 6.86
CA ALA A 24 -11.65 -6.45 6.08
C ALA A 24 -10.92 -5.44 6.95
N VAL A 25 -9.61 -5.33 6.79
CA VAL A 25 -8.77 -4.36 7.50
C VAL A 25 -8.09 -3.44 6.49
N ALA A 26 -7.96 -2.16 6.86
CA ALA A 26 -7.12 -1.19 6.17
C ALA A 26 -5.83 -0.99 6.98
N PHE A 27 -4.69 -1.12 6.31
CA PHE A 27 -3.37 -0.93 6.86
C PHE A 27 -2.77 0.41 6.44
N ASN A 28 -3.50 1.52 6.71
CA ASN A 28 -3.13 2.85 6.25
C ASN A 28 -2.95 2.87 4.71
N GLY A 29 -2.11 3.76 4.19
CA GLY A 29 -1.95 3.87 2.75
C GLY A 29 -0.71 4.62 2.33
N ARG A 30 -0.69 4.97 1.05
CA ARG A 30 0.45 5.59 0.39
C ARG A 30 0.00 6.72 -0.52
N ASP A 31 0.86 7.73 -0.67
CA ASP A 31 0.80 8.71 -1.75
C ASP A 31 1.72 8.25 -2.88
N CYS A 32 1.14 7.92 -4.01
CA CYS A 32 1.83 7.46 -5.21
C CYS A 32 1.69 8.47 -6.36
N SER A 33 1.58 9.75 -6.06
CA SER A 33 1.32 10.79 -7.06
C SER A 33 2.50 11.06 -7.98
N THR A 34 3.73 10.74 -7.56
CA THR A 34 4.92 10.91 -8.39
C THR A 34 5.05 9.73 -9.34
N GLN A 35 4.62 9.96 -10.56
CA GLN A 35 4.53 8.95 -11.61
C GLN A 35 5.20 9.43 -12.89
N ARG A 36 5.65 8.47 -13.70
CA ARG A 36 6.08 8.71 -15.08
C ARG A 36 5.48 7.64 -15.97
N ARG A 37 4.85 8.05 -17.08
CA ARG A 37 4.18 7.15 -18.02
C ARG A 37 3.22 6.19 -17.31
N PHE A 38 2.47 6.72 -16.35
CA PHE A 38 1.52 5.97 -15.51
C PHE A 38 2.17 4.90 -14.61
N GLN A 39 3.50 4.97 -14.40
CA GLN A 39 4.20 4.12 -13.44
C GLN A 39 4.56 4.92 -12.20
N LYS A 40 4.30 4.34 -11.04
CA LYS A 40 4.69 4.89 -9.74
C LYS A 40 6.22 4.90 -9.64
N ILE A 41 6.81 6.04 -9.26
CA ILE A 41 8.27 6.21 -9.09
C ILE A 41 8.62 6.39 -7.64
N PHE A 42 7.85 7.22 -6.93
CA PHE A 42 7.98 7.41 -5.49
C PHE A 42 6.66 7.09 -4.81
N GLU A 43 6.76 6.37 -3.70
CA GLU A 43 5.66 6.03 -2.83
C GLU A 43 6.00 6.52 -1.42
N GLU A 44 5.08 7.26 -0.80
CA GLU A 44 5.23 7.85 0.53
C GLU A 44 4.12 7.34 1.45
N GLY A 45 4.47 6.86 2.64
CA GLY A 45 3.54 6.44 3.67
C GLY A 45 3.94 6.94 5.06
N PRO A 46 2.95 7.38 5.88
CA PRO A 46 1.55 7.62 5.54
C PRO A 46 1.38 8.81 4.58
N PRO A 47 0.25 8.91 3.85
CA PRO A 47 0.01 10.01 2.91
C PRO A 47 -0.35 11.29 3.66
N ILE A 48 0.66 12.13 3.92
CA ILE A 48 0.51 13.35 4.74
C ILE A 48 -0.28 14.47 4.07
N ILE A 49 -0.52 14.39 2.76
CA ILE A 49 -1.28 15.41 2.02
C ILE A 49 -2.77 15.41 2.37
N ALA A 50 -3.32 14.26 2.74
CA ALA A 50 -4.70 14.14 3.13
C ALA A 50 -4.89 14.45 4.61
N LYS A 51 -5.94 15.19 4.94
CA LYS A 51 -6.31 15.41 6.35
C LYS A 51 -6.61 14.06 7.02
N PRO A 52 -6.17 13.84 8.28
CA PRO A 52 -6.31 12.54 8.92
C PRO A 52 -7.74 11.97 8.91
N HIS A 53 -8.75 12.80 9.17
CA HIS A 53 -10.16 12.36 9.17
C HIS A 53 -10.65 11.96 7.77
N ILE A 54 -10.23 12.69 6.71
CA ILE A 54 -10.58 12.34 5.32
C ILE A 54 -9.91 11.03 4.94
N PHE A 55 -8.62 10.87 5.29
CA PHE A 55 -7.94 9.62 5.00
C PHE A 55 -8.59 8.44 5.72
N ARG A 56 -9.02 8.63 6.97
CA ARG A 56 -9.77 7.61 7.71
C ARG A 56 -11.11 7.26 7.04
N GLU A 57 -11.80 8.23 6.45
CA GLU A 57 -13.00 7.96 5.64
C GLU A 57 -12.68 7.12 4.40
N MET A 58 -11.55 7.39 3.73
CA MET A 58 -11.08 6.59 2.58
C MET A 58 -10.77 5.15 3.01
N GLU A 59 -10.12 4.94 4.16
CA GLU A 59 -9.88 3.61 4.72
C GLU A 59 -11.18 2.86 4.99
N LYS A 60 -12.13 3.49 5.69
CA LYS A 60 -13.45 2.88 5.97
C LYS A 60 -14.23 2.58 4.68
N ALA A 61 -14.11 3.44 3.66
CA ALA A 61 -14.73 3.18 2.36
C ALA A 61 -14.10 1.97 1.67
N ALA A 62 -12.76 1.84 1.71
CA ALA A 62 -12.04 0.70 1.17
C ALA A 62 -12.40 -0.61 1.90
N GLN A 63 -12.50 -0.59 3.23
CA GLN A 63 -12.92 -1.74 4.03
C GLN A 63 -14.35 -2.19 3.67
N ARG A 64 -15.31 -1.25 3.62
CA ARG A 64 -16.69 -1.55 3.20
C ARG A 64 -16.76 -2.11 1.78
N LEU A 65 -15.99 -1.55 0.84
CA LEU A 65 -15.91 -2.10 -0.52
C LEU A 65 -15.41 -3.55 -0.49
N THR A 66 -14.32 -3.81 0.22
CA THR A 66 -13.71 -5.15 0.37
C THR A 66 -14.72 -6.17 0.92
N GLN A 67 -15.45 -5.80 1.98
CA GLN A 67 -16.49 -6.65 2.58
C GLN A 67 -17.66 -6.89 1.63
N ASN A 68 -18.16 -5.84 0.99
CA ASN A 68 -19.35 -5.93 0.13
C ASN A 68 -19.16 -6.82 -1.10
N ILE A 69 -17.93 -6.86 -1.63
CA ILE A 69 -17.61 -7.72 -2.78
C ILE A 69 -17.10 -9.11 -2.37
N GLY A 70 -16.94 -9.34 -1.07
CA GLY A 70 -16.39 -10.61 -0.54
C GLY A 70 -14.93 -10.84 -0.97
N TYR A 71 -14.13 -9.78 -1.05
CA TYR A 71 -12.74 -9.91 -1.48
C TYR A 71 -11.88 -10.58 -0.40
N ILE A 72 -11.08 -11.58 -0.79
CA ILE A 72 -10.20 -12.34 0.09
C ILE A 72 -8.76 -12.19 -0.39
N GLY A 73 -7.86 -11.82 0.52
CA GLY A 73 -6.43 -11.60 0.25
C GLY A 73 -6.01 -10.15 0.37
N ALA A 74 -4.74 -9.89 0.07
CA ALA A 74 -4.17 -8.54 0.05
C ALA A 74 -4.54 -7.83 -1.25
N GLY A 75 -4.95 -6.58 -1.15
CA GLY A 75 -5.29 -5.71 -2.26
C GLY A 75 -5.06 -4.25 -1.93
N THR A 76 -5.25 -3.40 -2.92
CA THR A 76 -5.10 -1.95 -2.78
C THR A 76 -6.26 -1.24 -3.44
N VAL A 77 -6.90 -0.32 -2.72
CA VAL A 77 -7.94 0.55 -3.27
C VAL A 77 -7.31 1.90 -3.59
N GLU A 78 -7.35 2.28 -4.85
CA GLU A 78 -6.78 3.53 -5.35
C GLU A 78 -7.84 4.62 -5.47
N TYR A 79 -7.44 5.84 -5.14
CA TYR A 79 -8.28 7.03 -5.14
C TYR A 79 -7.58 8.21 -5.81
N LEU A 80 -8.37 9.06 -6.45
CA LEU A 80 -7.98 10.42 -6.81
C LEU A 80 -8.44 11.36 -5.70
N TYR A 81 -7.50 12.04 -5.05
CA TYR A 81 -7.76 12.98 -3.97
C TYR A 81 -7.45 14.40 -4.41
N ASN A 82 -8.38 15.32 -4.22
CA ASN A 82 -8.18 16.74 -4.47
C ASN A 82 -7.98 17.47 -3.13
N ALA A 83 -6.76 17.94 -2.87
CA ALA A 83 -6.38 18.56 -1.61
C ALA A 83 -7.02 19.94 -1.39
N ALA A 84 -7.45 20.64 -2.44
CA ALA A 84 -8.11 21.93 -2.32
C ALA A 84 -9.56 21.81 -1.83
N THR A 85 -10.21 20.69 -2.14
CA THR A 85 -11.63 20.45 -1.82
C THR A 85 -11.87 19.35 -0.82
N ASP A 86 -10.82 18.64 -0.41
CA ASP A 86 -10.86 17.43 0.43
C ASP A 86 -11.73 16.30 -0.14
N LYS A 87 -12.02 16.33 -1.44
CA LYS A 87 -12.82 15.30 -2.10
C LYS A 87 -11.93 14.17 -2.61
N TYR A 88 -12.42 12.95 -2.47
CA TYR A 88 -11.78 11.78 -3.04
C TYR A 88 -12.74 10.98 -3.90
N PHE A 89 -12.20 10.32 -4.92
CA PHE A 89 -12.96 9.55 -5.89
C PHE A 89 -12.30 8.20 -6.06
N PHE A 90 -13.10 7.14 -5.98
CA PHE A 90 -12.63 5.79 -6.27
C PHE A 90 -12.09 5.71 -7.70
N LEU A 91 -10.91 5.14 -7.86
CA LEU A 91 -10.29 4.90 -9.15
C LEU A 91 -10.38 3.43 -9.52
N GLU A 92 -9.73 2.57 -8.76
CA GLU A 92 -9.76 1.12 -8.99
C GLU A 92 -9.42 0.33 -7.72
N LEU A 93 -9.68 -0.97 -7.77
CA LEU A 93 -9.18 -1.94 -6.79
C LEU A 93 -8.20 -2.88 -7.50
N ASN A 94 -6.97 -2.93 -7.00
CA ASN A 94 -5.95 -3.86 -7.45
C ASN A 94 -6.02 -5.14 -6.59
N PRO A 95 -6.54 -6.27 -7.13
CA PRO A 95 -6.75 -7.48 -6.34
C PRO A 95 -5.48 -8.33 -6.25
N ARG A 96 -4.41 -7.74 -5.78
CA ARG A 96 -3.09 -8.36 -5.62
C ARG A 96 -2.21 -7.60 -4.65
N LEU A 97 -1.20 -8.27 -4.12
CA LEU A 97 -0.09 -7.59 -3.46
C LEU A 97 0.68 -6.76 -4.50
N GLN A 98 1.02 -5.54 -4.16
CA GLN A 98 1.76 -4.63 -5.03
C GLN A 98 3.24 -4.53 -4.63
N VAL A 99 4.08 -4.03 -5.55
CA VAL A 99 5.52 -3.87 -5.32
C VAL A 99 5.80 -2.90 -4.16
N GLU A 100 4.95 -1.89 -3.99
CA GLU A 100 5.04 -0.86 -2.97
C GLU A 100 4.57 -1.28 -1.56
N HIS A 101 4.16 -2.54 -1.34
CA HIS A 101 3.78 -3.04 -0.01
C HIS A 101 4.83 -2.83 1.09
N PRO A 102 6.15 -2.78 0.81
CA PRO A 102 7.15 -2.51 1.86
C PRO A 102 6.99 -1.16 2.54
N VAL A 103 6.38 -0.17 1.89
CA VAL A 103 6.02 1.10 2.52
C VAL A 103 5.00 0.86 3.63
N THR A 104 3.94 0.09 3.34
CA THR A 104 2.96 -0.31 4.35
C THR A 104 3.61 -1.08 5.50
N GLU A 105 4.47 -2.04 5.20
CA GLU A 105 5.19 -2.81 6.23
C GLU A 105 6.03 -1.90 7.13
N GLY A 106 6.71 -0.93 6.54
CA GLY A 106 7.56 0.00 7.28
C GLY A 106 6.80 0.97 8.19
N ILE A 107 5.58 1.38 7.81
CA ILE A 107 4.77 2.28 8.65
C ILE A 107 3.90 1.55 9.68
N THR A 108 3.49 0.30 9.41
CA THR A 108 2.56 -0.46 10.26
C THR A 108 3.21 -1.54 11.10
N GLY A 109 4.38 -2.02 10.68
CA GLY A 109 5.04 -3.20 11.26
C GLY A 109 4.36 -4.53 10.91
N VAL A 110 3.40 -4.54 9.98
CA VAL A 110 2.68 -5.75 9.55
C VAL A 110 3.38 -6.38 8.35
N ASN A 111 3.71 -7.66 8.41
CA ASN A 111 4.28 -8.38 7.28
C ASN A 111 3.17 -8.77 6.29
N MET A 112 3.08 -8.07 5.17
CA MET A 112 2.01 -8.23 4.18
C MET A 112 2.00 -9.59 3.49
N PRO A 113 3.14 -10.14 3.00
CA PRO A 113 3.19 -11.50 2.46
C PRO A 113 2.78 -12.56 3.48
N ALA A 114 3.23 -12.46 4.73
CA ALA A 114 2.84 -13.39 5.78
C ALA A 114 1.35 -13.30 6.09
N THR A 115 0.80 -12.09 6.16
CA THR A 115 -0.65 -11.87 6.34
C THR A 115 -1.45 -12.51 5.21
N GLN A 116 -1.03 -12.35 3.96
CA GLN A 116 -1.69 -12.98 2.82
C GLN A 116 -1.66 -14.51 2.89
N LEU A 117 -0.54 -15.11 3.31
CA LEU A 117 -0.44 -16.56 3.51
C LEU A 117 -1.36 -17.03 4.65
N GLN A 118 -1.42 -16.30 5.75
CA GLN A 118 -2.31 -16.61 6.88
C GLN A 118 -3.79 -16.55 6.46
N VAL A 119 -4.18 -15.57 5.63
CA VAL A 119 -5.53 -15.53 5.03
C VAL A 119 -5.78 -16.78 4.20
N ALA A 120 -4.84 -17.17 3.34
CA ALA A 120 -4.98 -18.38 2.52
C ALA A 120 -5.03 -19.68 3.35
N MET A 121 -4.56 -19.66 4.58
CA MET A 121 -4.67 -20.76 5.56
C MET A 121 -6.01 -20.73 6.33
N GLY A 122 -6.91 -19.79 6.05
CA GLY A 122 -8.20 -19.65 6.73
C GLY A 122 -8.12 -19.00 8.12
N ILE A 123 -7.01 -18.34 8.46
CA ILE A 123 -6.87 -17.70 9.77
C ILE A 123 -7.62 -16.35 9.74
N PRO A 124 -8.58 -16.12 10.67
CA PRO A 124 -9.28 -14.84 10.75
C PRO A 124 -8.34 -13.68 11.07
N LEU A 125 -8.56 -12.51 10.45
CA LEU A 125 -7.70 -11.33 10.63
C LEU A 125 -7.50 -10.95 12.10
N HIS A 126 -8.54 -11.00 12.93
CA HIS A 126 -8.44 -10.66 14.35
C HIS A 126 -7.62 -11.67 15.20
N ARG A 127 -7.21 -12.81 14.60
CA ARG A 127 -6.35 -13.82 15.24
C ARG A 127 -4.89 -13.72 14.81
N MET A 128 -4.57 -12.86 13.84
CA MET A 128 -3.22 -12.69 13.32
C MET A 128 -2.39 -11.78 14.26
N PRO A 129 -1.23 -12.23 14.74
CA PRO A 129 -0.41 -11.47 15.71
C PRO A 129 -0.07 -10.06 15.25
N ASP A 130 0.30 -9.87 13.97
CA ASP A 130 0.66 -8.55 13.44
C ASP A 130 -0.54 -7.62 13.35
N VAL A 131 -1.72 -8.14 12.95
CA VAL A 131 -2.98 -7.37 12.94
C VAL A 131 -3.34 -6.93 14.36
N ARG A 132 -3.28 -7.84 15.32
CA ARG A 132 -3.56 -7.53 16.74
C ARG A 132 -2.59 -6.48 17.27
N ARG A 133 -1.29 -6.62 16.98
CA ARG A 133 -0.27 -5.64 17.38
C ARG A 133 -0.56 -4.25 16.80
N PHE A 134 -0.96 -4.19 15.53
CA PHE A 134 -1.34 -2.96 14.84
C PHE A 134 -2.53 -2.26 15.53
N TYR A 135 -3.51 -3.02 16.02
CA TYR A 135 -4.64 -2.50 16.81
C TYR A 135 -4.33 -2.35 18.32
N GLY A 136 -3.10 -2.60 18.75
CA GLY A 136 -2.75 -2.45 20.18
C GLY A 136 -3.34 -3.52 21.08
N ARG A 137 -3.72 -4.66 20.49
CA ARG A 137 -4.29 -5.80 21.22
C ARG A 137 -3.19 -6.79 21.62
N ASP A 138 -3.49 -7.60 22.62
CA ASP A 138 -2.64 -8.74 22.97
C ASP A 138 -2.50 -9.68 21.77
N VAL A 139 -1.24 -10.00 21.40
CA VAL A 139 -0.93 -10.82 20.22
C VAL A 139 -1.47 -12.24 20.31
N ASP A 140 -1.59 -12.77 21.53
CA ASP A 140 -2.13 -14.10 21.81
C ASP A 140 -3.63 -14.08 22.12
N GLY A 141 -4.25 -12.90 22.10
CA GLY A 141 -5.66 -12.70 22.40
C GLY A 141 -6.58 -13.36 21.36
N THR A 142 -7.82 -13.61 21.76
CA THR A 142 -8.82 -14.30 20.92
C THR A 142 -10.09 -13.49 20.70
N ASP A 143 -10.19 -12.33 21.34
CA ASP A 143 -11.30 -11.39 21.16
C ASP A 143 -11.34 -10.85 19.75
N THR A 144 -12.55 -10.56 19.28
CA THR A 144 -12.79 -9.97 17.97
C THR A 144 -12.38 -8.50 17.96
N ILE A 145 -12.05 -7.98 16.77
CA ILE A 145 -11.76 -6.57 16.53
C ILE A 145 -12.78 -6.07 15.52
N ASP A 146 -13.49 -4.99 15.85
CA ASP A 146 -14.34 -4.30 14.89
C ASP A 146 -13.48 -3.34 14.07
N PHE A 147 -13.00 -3.82 12.92
CA PHE A 147 -12.08 -3.06 12.07
C PHE A 147 -12.68 -1.78 11.46
N LEU A 148 -14.00 -1.63 11.46
CA LEU A 148 -14.66 -0.42 10.98
C LEU A 148 -14.78 0.64 12.09
N GLU A 149 -15.01 0.22 13.31
CA GLU A 149 -15.27 1.15 14.41
C GLU A 149 -14.02 1.42 15.25
N GLU A 150 -13.18 0.39 15.47
CA GLU A 150 -11.97 0.54 16.27
C GLU A 150 -10.85 1.23 15.49
N GLU A 151 -10.06 2.01 16.23
CA GLU A 151 -8.88 2.67 15.68
C GLU A 151 -7.62 1.85 15.96
N TYR A 152 -6.74 1.78 14.99
CA TYR A 152 -5.40 1.22 15.17
C TYR A 152 -4.46 2.23 15.82
N LYS A 153 -3.31 1.78 16.30
CA LYS A 153 -2.30 2.64 16.92
C LYS A 153 -1.84 3.75 15.98
N PRO A 154 -1.53 4.94 16.52
CA PRO A 154 -0.92 6.00 15.70
C PRO A 154 0.30 5.50 14.92
N ILE A 155 0.40 5.89 13.66
CA ILE A 155 1.57 5.62 12.84
C ILE A 155 2.70 6.57 13.28
N GLU A 156 3.82 5.99 13.72
CA GLU A 156 4.98 6.74 14.20
C GLU A 156 6.09 6.85 13.16
N ASN A 157 6.12 5.92 12.20
CA ASN A 157 7.13 5.86 11.16
C ASN A 157 6.65 6.58 9.89
N HIS A 158 7.62 7.12 9.17
CA HIS A 158 7.42 7.67 7.84
C HIS A 158 8.38 6.97 6.87
N VAL A 159 7.86 6.45 5.76
CA VAL A 159 8.62 5.67 4.79
C VAL A 159 8.45 6.25 3.40
N ILE A 160 9.56 6.38 2.69
CA ILE A 160 9.56 6.74 1.28
C ILE A 160 10.27 5.62 0.52
N ALA A 161 9.61 5.09 -0.51
CA ALA A 161 10.21 4.14 -1.44
C ALA A 161 10.43 4.79 -2.81
N ALA A 162 11.47 4.33 -3.51
CA ALA A 162 11.74 4.72 -4.88
C ALA A 162 11.86 3.46 -5.75
N ARG A 163 11.14 3.44 -6.86
CA ARG A 163 11.29 2.44 -7.91
C ARG A 163 12.30 2.95 -8.95
N ILE A 164 13.39 2.22 -9.12
CA ILE A 164 14.44 2.54 -10.08
C ILE A 164 14.36 1.56 -11.22
N THR A 165 14.15 2.08 -12.43
CA THR A 165 14.06 1.32 -13.68
C THR A 165 15.12 1.81 -14.68
N ALA A 166 15.50 0.95 -15.63
CA ALA A 166 16.42 1.35 -16.68
C ALA A 166 15.67 2.20 -17.73
N GLU A 167 16.08 3.45 -17.86
CA GLU A 167 15.45 4.43 -18.75
C GLU A 167 16.52 5.28 -19.45
N ASN A 168 16.23 5.69 -20.68
CA ASN A 168 17.09 6.60 -21.44
C ASN A 168 16.59 8.05 -21.29
N PRO A 169 17.29 8.92 -20.56
CA PRO A 169 16.87 10.32 -20.38
C PRO A 169 16.90 11.12 -21.69
N ASP A 170 17.79 10.79 -22.62
CA ASP A 170 17.91 11.50 -23.90
C ASP A 170 16.74 11.22 -24.85
N GLU A 171 16.03 10.13 -24.61
CA GLU A 171 14.82 9.74 -25.34
C GLU A 171 13.53 9.96 -24.56
N GLY A 172 13.51 10.92 -23.63
CA GLY A 172 12.36 11.20 -22.82
C GLY A 172 12.03 10.08 -21.83
N PHE A 173 13.06 9.45 -21.27
CA PHE A 173 12.95 8.36 -20.29
C PHE A 173 12.18 7.15 -20.81
N LYS A 174 12.41 6.79 -22.05
CA LYS A 174 11.90 5.50 -22.56
C LYS A 174 12.55 4.35 -21.82
N PRO A 175 11.80 3.29 -21.50
CA PRO A 175 12.38 2.07 -20.97
C PRO A 175 13.48 1.56 -21.90
N THR A 176 14.60 1.15 -21.31
CA THR A 176 15.73 0.56 -22.04
C THR A 176 16.05 -0.81 -21.46
N SER A 177 16.80 -1.59 -22.22
CA SER A 177 17.37 -2.86 -21.75
C SER A 177 18.88 -2.84 -21.94
N GLY A 178 19.60 -3.57 -21.09
CA GLY A 178 21.05 -3.65 -21.18
C GLY A 178 21.64 -4.53 -20.08
N GLY A 179 22.93 -4.79 -20.16
CA GLY A 179 23.68 -5.50 -19.11
C GLY A 179 24.03 -4.56 -17.96
N ILE A 180 23.86 -5.03 -16.73
CA ILE A 180 24.32 -4.31 -15.54
C ILE A 180 25.72 -4.84 -15.17
N GLU A 181 26.72 -3.98 -15.30
CA GLU A 181 28.11 -4.34 -14.98
C GLU A 181 28.32 -4.44 -13.44
N ARG A 182 27.69 -3.52 -12.71
CA ARG A 182 27.82 -3.48 -11.25
C ARG A 182 26.56 -2.96 -10.58
N VAL A 183 26.12 -3.65 -9.54
CA VAL A 183 25.16 -3.15 -8.56
C VAL A 183 25.89 -2.98 -7.24
N HIS A 184 25.91 -1.77 -6.70
CA HIS A 184 26.43 -1.50 -5.37
C HIS A 184 25.36 -0.78 -4.55
N PHE A 185 24.94 -1.42 -3.46
CA PHE A 185 23.98 -0.85 -2.52
C PHE A 185 24.36 -1.28 -1.11
N GLN A 186 24.40 -0.31 -0.21
CA GLN A 186 24.70 -0.56 1.20
C GLN A 186 23.42 -0.35 2.01
N SER A 187 22.87 -1.44 2.54
CA SER A 187 21.75 -1.39 3.48
C SER A 187 22.18 -0.82 4.83
N THR A 188 21.29 -0.08 5.44
CA THR A 188 21.39 0.41 6.82
C THR A 188 20.15 0.00 7.59
N PRO A 189 20.04 0.20 8.91
CA PRO A 189 18.79 -0.08 9.64
C PRO A 189 17.56 0.68 9.13
N THR A 190 17.78 1.81 8.44
CA THR A 190 16.70 2.70 7.95
C THR A 190 16.62 2.79 6.43
N VAL A 191 17.56 2.17 5.70
CA VAL A 191 17.59 2.18 4.23
C VAL A 191 17.92 0.78 3.74
N TRP A 192 17.04 0.21 2.94
CA TRP A 192 17.22 -1.11 2.34
C TRP A 192 16.68 -1.14 0.91
N GLY A 193 17.05 -2.15 0.13
CA GLY A 193 16.62 -2.30 -1.26
C GLY A 193 16.29 -3.73 -1.63
N TYR A 194 15.36 -3.86 -2.57
CA TYR A 194 15.05 -5.12 -3.24
C TYR A 194 15.51 -5.03 -4.69
N PHE A 195 16.21 -6.04 -5.16
CA PHE A 195 16.80 -6.06 -6.49
C PHE A 195 16.24 -7.24 -7.28
N SER A 196 15.61 -6.96 -8.41
CA SER A 196 15.14 -7.99 -9.35
C SER A 196 16.25 -8.51 -10.26
N VAL A 197 17.37 -7.79 -10.33
CA VAL A 197 18.52 -8.11 -11.17
C VAL A 197 19.82 -8.01 -10.37
N GLY A 198 20.75 -8.89 -10.62
CA GLY A 198 22.10 -8.86 -10.06
C GLY A 198 23.16 -8.39 -11.06
N ALA A 199 24.41 -8.26 -10.61
CA ALA A 199 25.54 -8.04 -11.50
C ALA A 199 25.60 -9.15 -12.57
N ASN A 200 25.86 -8.78 -13.81
CA ASN A 200 25.80 -9.61 -15.03
C ASN A 200 24.39 -10.11 -15.41
N GLY A 201 23.34 -9.58 -14.79
CA GLY A 201 21.95 -9.77 -15.24
C GLY A 201 21.57 -8.76 -16.33
N GLY A 202 20.65 -9.14 -17.22
CA GLY A 202 20.01 -8.20 -18.16
C GLY A 202 18.78 -7.54 -17.50
N VAL A 203 18.52 -6.28 -17.85
CA VAL A 203 17.28 -5.56 -17.54
C VAL A 203 16.42 -5.54 -18.79
#